data_89f4a7ed45b96b02b01a0134abf12299
#
_entry.id   89f4a7ed45b96b02b01a0134abf12299
#
_cell.length_a   1.000
_cell.length_b   1.000
_cell.length_c   1.000
_cell.angle_alpha   90.00
_cell.angle_beta   90.00
_cell.angle_gamma   90.00
#
_symmetry.space_group_name_H-M   'P 1'
#
loop_
_entity.id
_entity.type
_entity.pdbx_description
1 polymer ?
#
loop_
_entity_poly.entity_id
_entity_poly.type
_entity_poly.pdbx_seq_one_letter_code
_entity_poly.pdbx_strand_id
1 'polypeptide(L)' 'MSELEILESAPKDATHYFLVPNGSGEPYYVLEKEKKFYWFLGQDEITKPHILSWIKSIESLKEVKAESKEI' A
#
# COMPACT_ATOMS: atom_id res chain seq x y z
N MET A 1 -5.01 -11.70 2.17
CA MET A 1 -5.67 -10.60 2.91
C MET A 1 -6.69 -9.90 2.05
N SER A 2 -7.81 -9.52 2.64
CA SER A 2 -8.77 -8.67 1.95
C SER A 2 -8.29 -7.22 1.94
N GLU A 3 -8.88 -6.41 1.05
CA GLU A 3 -8.51 -4.99 0.98
C GLU A 3 -8.78 -4.26 2.30
N LEU A 4 -9.86 -4.62 2.99
CA LEU A 4 -10.18 -4.01 4.28
C LEU A 4 -9.13 -4.37 5.34
N GLU A 5 -8.65 -5.61 5.35
CA GLU A 5 -7.60 -6.02 6.28
C GLU A 5 -6.30 -5.27 6.02
N ILE A 6 -5.97 -5.05 4.74
CA ILE A 6 -4.79 -4.28 4.38
C ILE A 6 -4.90 -2.86 4.90
N LEU A 7 -6.07 -2.24 4.73
CA LEU A 7 -6.31 -0.88 5.21
C LEU A 7 -6.24 -0.79 6.73
N GLU A 8 -6.86 -1.73 7.42
CA GLU A 8 -6.88 -1.73 8.89
C GLU A 8 -5.51 -1.98 9.49
N SER A 9 -4.67 -2.76 8.81
CA SER A 9 -3.33 -3.05 9.27
C SER A 9 -2.31 -1.99 8.85
N ALA A 10 -2.71 -1.05 7.99
CA ALA A 10 -1.79 -0.05 7.47
C ALA A 10 -1.29 0.88 8.57
N PRO A 11 0.03 1.14 8.63
CA PRO A 11 0.56 2.13 9.54
C PRO A 11 0.01 3.51 9.22
N LYS A 12 -0.11 4.35 10.24
CA LYS A 12 -0.68 5.70 10.08
C LYS A 12 0.07 6.54 9.07
N ASP A 13 1.39 6.36 9.00
CA ASP A 13 2.24 7.15 8.11
C ASP A 13 2.38 6.58 6.70
N ALA A 14 1.92 5.36 6.47
CA ALA A 14 2.00 4.76 5.13
C ALA A 14 1.02 5.43 4.18
N THR A 15 1.49 5.74 2.98
CA THR A 15 0.66 6.39 1.96
C THR A 15 0.25 5.44 0.84
N HIS A 16 1.05 4.40 0.63
CA HIS A 16 0.83 3.43 -0.44
C HIS A 16 1.13 2.02 0.06
N TYR A 17 0.78 1.04 -0.75
CA TYR A 17 1.08 -0.36 -0.46
C TYR A 17 1.25 -1.13 -1.76
N PHE A 18 1.83 -2.34 -1.70
CA PHE A 18 1.83 -3.23 -2.84
C PHE A 18 1.79 -4.68 -2.36
N LEU A 19 1.33 -5.56 -3.26
CA LEU A 19 1.31 -7.00 -3.04
C LEU A 19 2.24 -7.64 -4.06
N VAL A 20 3.08 -8.57 -3.60
CA VAL A 20 3.99 -9.29 -4.50
C VAL A 20 3.23 -10.42 -5.18
N PRO A 21 3.17 -10.47 -6.51
CA PRO A 21 2.56 -11.60 -7.21
C PRO A 21 3.28 -12.89 -6.83
N ASN A 22 2.53 -13.94 -6.56
CA ASN A 22 3.06 -15.24 -6.11
C ASN A 22 3.73 -15.21 -4.75
N GLY A 23 3.52 -14.13 -3.97
CA GLY A 23 4.01 -14.04 -2.61
C GLY A 23 3.03 -14.64 -1.61
N SER A 24 3.27 -14.38 -0.32
CA SER A 24 2.42 -14.88 0.77
C SER A 24 1.07 -14.18 0.87
N GLY A 25 0.85 -13.15 0.06
CA GLY A 25 -0.39 -12.36 0.12
C GLY A 25 -0.35 -11.23 1.14
N GLU A 26 0.76 -11.08 1.84
CA GLU A 26 0.90 -9.98 2.80
C GLU A 26 1.27 -8.68 2.09
N PRO A 27 0.69 -7.55 2.51
CA PRO A 27 1.01 -6.28 1.89
C PRO A 27 2.32 -5.71 2.41
N TYR A 28 3.02 -5.02 1.53
CA TYR A 28 4.18 -4.22 1.91
C TYR A 28 3.77 -2.76 1.86
N TYR A 29 3.97 -2.03 2.95
CA TYR A 29 3.58 -0.63 3.03
C TYR A 29 4.70 0.27 2.55
N VAL A 30 4.32 1.41 1.96
CA VAL A 30 5.23 2.30 1.27
C VAL A 30 4.94 3.74 1.67
N LEU A 31 5.98 4.55 1.80
CA LEU A 31 5.86 5.98 2.03
C LEU A 31 6.16 6.73 0.74
N GLU A 32 5.40 7.77 0.47
CA GLU A 32 5.70 8.68 -0.63
C GLU A 32 6.23 10.00 -0.07
N LYS A 33 7.38 10.43 -0.57
CA LYS A 33 7.97 11.73 -0.22
C LYS A 33 8.57 12.34 -1.48
N GLU A 34 8.21 13.58 -1.77
CA GLU A 34 8.77 14.32 -2.91
C GLU A 34 8.70 13.57 -4.24
N LYS A 35 7.55 12.90 -4.47
CA LYS A 35 7.27 12.12 -5.67
C LYS A 35 8.12 10.85 -5.81
N LYS A 36 8.74 10.40 -4.72
CA LYS A 36 9.51 9.16 -4.67
C LYS A 36 8.90 8.23 -3.63
N PHE A 37 9.08 6.93 -3.84
CA PHE A 37 8.56 5.92 -2.93
C PHE A 37 9.68 5.32 -2.11
N TYR A 38 9.40 5.06 -0.83
CA TYR A 38 10.36 4.49 0.10
C TYR A 38 9.72 3.33 0.84
N TRP A 39 10.53 2.33 1.20
CA TRP A 39 10.06 1.25 2.05
C TRP A 39 9.66 1.81 3.41
N PHE A 40 8.51 1.38 3.92
CA PHE A 40 8.07 1.84 5.24
C PHE A 40 9.07 1.42 6.32
N LEU A 41 9.54 0.16 6.24
CA LEU A 41 10.58 -0.32 7.15
C LEU A 41 11.94 -0.03 6.53
N GLY A 42 12.79 0.66 7.26
CA GLY A 42 14.13 0.98 6.80
C GLY A 42 14.24 2.25 5.97
N GLN A 43 13.13 2.70 5.38
CA GLN A 43 13.05 3.94 4.59
C GLN A 43 14.03 4.03 3.42
N ASP A 44 14.35 2.88 2.81
CA ASP A 44 15.15 2.86 1.60
C ASP A 44 14.31 3.20 0.38
N GLU A 45 14.90 3.92 -0.57
CA GLU A 45 14.16 4.31 -1.78
C GLU A 45 13.88 3.10 -2.67
N ILE A 46 12.65 3.03 -3.17
CA ILE A 46 12.25 1.99 -4.11
C ILE A 46 12.55 2.47 -5.52
N THR A 47 13.50 1.80 -6.20
CA THR A 47 13.90 2.20 -7.54
C THR A 47 13.59 1.14 -8.59
N LYS A 48 13.17 -0.05 -8.19
CA LYS A 48 12.90 -1.15 -9.12
C LYS A 48 11.59 -0.93 -9.87
N PRO A 49 11.62 -0.89 -11.22
CA PRO A 49 10.40 -0.60 -12.00
C PRO A 49 9.26 -1.58 -11.77
N HIS A 50 9.56 -2.87 -11.57
CA HIS A 50 8.50 -3.85 -11.37
C HIS A 50 7.78 -3.61 -10.04
N ILE A 51 8.49 -3.23 -8.99
CA ILE A 51 7.86 -2.91 -7.72
C ILE A 51 7.01 -1.64 -7.85
N LEU A 52 7.53 -0.63 -8.53
CA LEU A 52 6.80 0.62 -8.74
C LEU A 52 5.48 0.38 -9.47
N SER A 53 5.44 -0.58 -10.40
CA SER A 53 4.21 -0.91 -11.11
C SER A 53 3.17 -1.59 -10.22
N TRP A 54 3.58 -2.20 -9.12
CA TRP A 54 2.65 -2.85 -8.18
C TRP A 54 2.09 -1.90 -7.13
N ILE A 55 2.73 -0.75 -6.91
CA ILE A 55 2.34 0.18 -5.83
C ILE A 55 0.97 0.78 -6.11
N LYS A 56 0.10 0.74 -5.09
CA LYS A 56 -1.25 1.30 -5.15
C LYS A 56 -1.46 2.24 -3.99
N SER A 57 -2.31 3.23 -4.17
CA SER A 57 -2.62 4.20 -3.13
C SER A 57 -3.51 3.60 -2.06
N ILE A 58 -3.20 3.87 -0.80
CA ILE A 58 -4.06 3.47 0.31
C ILE A 58 -5.38 4.22 0.26
N GLU A 59 -5.39 5.43 -0.32
CA GLU A 59 -6.63 6.19 -0.48
C GLU A 59 -7.70 5.42 -1.26
N SER A 60 -7.30 4.60 -2.23
CA SER A 60 -8.27 3.81 -2.97
C SER A 60 -8.97 2.77 -2.09
N LEU A 61 -8.28 2.28 -1.07
CA LEU A 61 -8.88 1.35 -0.10
C LEU A 61 -9.89 2.06 0.80
N LYS A 62 -9.61 3.30 1.14
CA LYS A 62 -10.53 4.09 1.96
C LYS A 62 -11.83 4.37 1.21
N GLU A 63 -11.76 4.59 -0.09
CA GLU A 63 -12.93 4.78 -0.93
C GLU A 63 -13.80 3.51 -0.97
N VAL A 64 -13.17 2.36 -1.10
CA VAL A 64 -13.87 1.07 -1.08
C VAL A 64 -14.58 0.88 0.27
N LYS A 65 -13.90 1.20 1.37
CA LYS A 65 -14.48 1.07 2.69
C LYS A 65 -15.68 2.00 2.88
N ALA A 66 -15.60 3.23 2.36
CA ALA A 66 -16.70 4.18 2.44
C ALA A 66 -17.91 3.69 1.66
N GLU A 67 -17.69 3.14 0.47
CA GLU A 67 -18.77 2.58 -0.33
C GLU A 67 -19.45 1.40 0.39
N SER A 68 -18.67 0.57 1.06
CA SER A 68 -19.21 -0.57 1.82
C SER A 68 -20.14 -0.15 2.93
N LYS A 69 -19.92 1.02 3.51
CA LYS A 69 -20.76 1.50 4.62
C LYS A 69 -22.10 2.06 4.19
N GLU A 70 -22.24 2.37 2.92
CA GLU A 70 -23.47 2.96 2.41
C GLU A 70 -24.55 1.92 2.06
N ILE A 71 -24.25 0.67 2.17
CA ILE A 71 -25.19 -0.41 1.87
C ILE A 71 -25.99 -0.79 3.16
#